data_2db496cbd29f2ba5a547494bb2473978
#
_entry.id   2db496cbd29f2ba5a547494bb2473978
#
_cell.length_a   1.000
_cell.length_b   1.000
_cell.length_c   1.000
_cell.angle_alpha   90.00
_cell.angle_beta   90.00
_cell.angle_gamma   90.00
#
_symmetry.space_group_name_H-M   'P 1'
#
loop_
_entity.id
_entity.type
_entity.pdbx_description
1 polymer ?
#
loop_
_entity_poly.entity_id
_entity_poly.type
_entity_poly.pdbx_seq_one_letter_code
_entity_poly.pdbx_strand_id
1 'polypeptide(L)'
;SALRDEGTSYHYLPPSREVEISKAGINAIESALSQKNIPYWEVKTWTTDGFYRETVEMVQYRKEEGCQVVEMECSALAACAKFRKVTWAMLVFQPILLQTLINTKKENGEKQVYP
;
A
#
# COMPACT_ATOMS: atom_id res chain seq x y z
N SER A 1 -4.61 -6.00 -2.50
CA SER A 1 -5.15 -4.72 -2.98
C SER A 1 -4.35 -3.54 -2.47
N ALA A 2 -4.54 -2.39 -3.08
CA ALA A 2 -3.92 -1.13 -2.70
C ALA A 2 -4.98 -0.04 -2.54
N LEU A 3 -4.97 0.64 -1.40
CA LEU A 3 -5.81 1.80 -1.15
C LEU A 3 -5.21 3.01 -1.88
N ARG A 4 -6.05 3.71 -2.64
CA ARG A 4 -5.67 4.80 -3.55
C ARG A 4 -5.72 6.15 -2.84
N ASP A 5 -4.62 6.51 -2.18
CA ASP A 5 -4.46 7.82 -1.53
C ASP A 5 -3.35 8.63 -2.21
N GLU A 6 -3.39 8.65 -3.53
CA GLU A 6 -2.47 9.32 -4.43
C GLU A 6 -3.20 9.77 -5.70
N GLY A 7 -2.63 10.70 -6.45
CA GLY A 7 -3.29 11.30 -7.60
C GLY A 7 -3.12 10.54 -8.92
N THR A 8 -2.01 9.83 -9.11
CA THR A 8 -1.63 9.25 -10.40
C THR A 8 -2.60 8.19 -10.90
N SER A 9 -3.09 7.30 -10.03
CA SER A 9 -4.00 6.21 -10.42
C SER A 9 -5.30 6.72 -11.04
N TYR A 10 -5.74 7.91 -10.67
CA TYR A 10 -6.97 8.53 -11.19
C TYR A 10 -6.86 9.01 -12.63
N HIS A 11 -5.65 9.06 -13.20
CA HIS A 11 -5.43 9.31 -14.62
C HIS A 11 -5.61 8.05 -15.48
N TYR A 12 -5.63 6.86 -14.86
CA TYR A 12 -5.67 5.57 -15.57
C TYR A 12 -6.96 4.79 -15.35
N LEU A 13 -7.56 4.88 -14.18
CA LEU A 13 -8.77 4.17 -13.81
C LEU A 13 -9.83 5.11 -13.23
N PRO A 14 -11.12 4.80 -13.41
CA PRO A 14 -12.20 5.54 -12.77
C PRO A 14 -12.02 5.60 -11.24
N PRO A 15 -12.59 6.61 -10.58
CA PRO A 15 -12.51 6.72 -9.12
C PRO A 15 -13.03 5.46 -8.41
N SER A 16 -12.23 4.96 -7.50
CA SER A 16 -12.60 3.90 -6.57
C SER A 16 -11.69 3.98 -5.35
N ARG A 17 -12.08 3.34 -4.25
CA ARG A 17 -11.28 3.38 -3.01
C ARG A 17 -9.99 2.59 -3.14
N GLU A 18 -10.06 1.46 -3.82
CA GLU A 18 -8.96 0.52 -3.95
C GLU A 18 -8.76 0.08 -5.39
N VAL A 19 -7.58 -0.44 -5.65
CA VAL A 19 -7.28 -1.15 -6.88
C VAL A 19 -6.82 -2.57 -6.53
N GLU A 20 -7.38 -3.55 -7.23
CA GLU A 20 -6.96 -4.95 -7.10
C GLU A 20 -5.68 -5.19 -7.89
N ILE A 21 -4.80 -6.02 -7.33
CA ILE A 21 -3.57 -6.45 -7.98
C ILE A 21 -3.87 -7.69 -8.82
N SER A 22 -3.18 -7.85 -9.94
CA SER A 22 -3.32 -9.02 -10.81
C SER A 22 -3.11 -10.32 -10.03
N LYS A 23 -4.13 -11.19 -10.04
CA LYS A 23 -4.06 -12.48 -9.37
C LYS A 23 -2.97 -13.36 -9.98
N ALA A 24 -2.78 -13.32 -11.29
CA ALA A 24 -1.70 -14.02 -11.96
C ALA A 24 -0.32 -13.55 -11.48
N GLY A 25 -0.13 -12.24 -11.28
CA GLY A 25 1.10 -11.68 -10.75
C GLY A 25 1.34 -12.08 -9.29
N ILE A 26 0.31 -12.03 -8.45
CA ILE A 26 0.39 -12.48 -7.06
C ILE A 26 0.76 -13.97 -7.00
N ASN A 27 0.10 -14.81 -7.76
CA ASN A 27 0.37 -16.24 -7.80
C ASN A 27 1.82 -16.55 -8.24
N ALA A 28 2.35 -15.79 -9.19
CA ALA A 28 3.74 -15.96 -9.64
C ALA A 28 4.74 -15.61 -8.52
N ILE A 29 4.50 -14.52 -7.78
CA ILE A 29 5.34 -14.14 -6.63
C ILE A 29 5.25 -15.20 -5.53
N GLU A 30 4.06 -15.63 -5.17
CA GLU A 30 3.85 -16.65 -4.14
C GLU A 30 4.55 -17.97 -4.50
N SER A 31 4.44 -18.41 -5.74
CA SER A 31 5.10 -19.60 -6.23
C SER A 31 6.63 -19.49 -6.12
N ALA A 32 7.20 -18.37 -6.53
CA ALA A 32 8.64 -18.13 -6.45
C ALA A 32 9.15 -18.11 -5.00
N LEU A 33 8.44 -17.44 -4.10
CA LEU A 33 8.80 -17.38 -2.68
C LEU A 33 8.69 -18.74 -1.99
N SER A 34 7.62 -19.49 -2.29
CA SER A 34 7.39 -20.83 -1.74
C SER A 34 8.48 -21.82 -2.17
N GLN A 35 8.92 -21.77 -3.43
CA GLN A 35 9.99 -22.62 -3.93
C GLN A 35 11.33 -22.39 -3.21
N LYS A 36 11.54 -21.18 -2.70
CA LYS A 36 12.76 -20.80 -1.96
C LYS A 36 12.58 -20.83 -0.45
N ASN A 37 11.43 -21.31 0.05
CA ASN A 37 11.08 -21.33 1.46
C ASN A 37 11.19 -19.93 2.13
N ILE A 38 10.87 -18.88 1.39
CA ILE A 38 10.85 -17.52 1.92
C ILE A 38 9.47 -17.23 2.48
N PRO A 39 9.34 -16.90 3.79
CA PRO A 39 8.05 -16.54 4.36
C PRO A 39 7.56 -15.20 3.81
N TYR A 40 6.25 -15.11 3.60
CA TYR A 40 5.60 -13.90 3.08
C TYR A 40 4.17 -13.77 3.62
N TRP A 41 3.62 -12.58 3.52
CA TRP A 41 2.23 -12.29 3.80
C TRP A 41 1.61 -11.53 2.63
N GLU A 42 0.40 -11.91 2.25
CA GLU A 42 -0.42 -11.10 1.35
C GLU A 42 -1.14 -10.04 2.20
N VAL A 43 -0.92 -8.77 1.87
CA VAL A 43 -1.43 -7.66 2.67
C VAL A 43 -2.11 -6.62 1.77
N LYS A 44 -2.96 -5.80 2.39
CA LYS A 44 -3.46 -4.57 1.78
C LYS A 44 -2.51 -3.44 2.11
N THR A 45 -2.11 -2.70 1.09
CA THR A 45 -1.23 -1.55 1.25
C THR A 45 -2.01 -0.23 1.18
N TRP A 46 -1.49 0.77 1.86
CA TRP A 46 -1.88 2.16 1.71
C TRP A 46 -0.86 2.86 0.82
N THR A 47 -1.28 3.23 -0.39
CA THR A 47 -0.44 4.02 -1.29
C THR A 47 -0.73 5.50 -1.08
N THR A 48 0.25 6.23 -0.58
CA THR A 48 0.13 7.68 -0.33
C THR A 48 1.12 8.47 -1.20
N ASP A 49 0.75 9.66 -1.61
CA ASP A 49 1.65 10.65 -2.21
C ASP A 49 2.00 11.79 -1.25
N GLY A 50 1.51 11.73 -0.03
CA GLY A 50 1.67 12.75 1.00
C GLY A 50 2.27 12.19 2.29
N PHE A 51 3.49 11.63 2.27
CA PHE A 51 4.06 10.97 3.43
C PHE A 51 4.28 11.92 4.63
N TYR A 52 4.44 13.21 4.42
CA TYR A 52 4.47 14.21 5.50
C TYR A 52 3.11 14.42 6.17
N ARG A 53 2.05 13.85 5.62
CA ARG A 53 0.70 13.91 6.15
C ARG A 53 0.24 12.59 6.79
N GLU A 54 1.15 11.68 7.06
CA GLU A 54 0.91 10.42 7.76
C GLU A 54 0.79 10.67 9.28
N THR A 55 -0.30 11.30 9.69
CA THR A 55 -0.59 11.54 11.12
C THR A 55 -1.01 10.26 11.82
N VAL A 56 -1.00 10.26 13.16
CA VAL A 56 -1.46 9.11 13.96
C VAL A 56 -2.92 8.77 13.61
N GLU A 57 -3.77 9.77 13.49
CA GLU A 57 -5.19 9.61 13.15
C GLU A 57 -5.36 9.01 11.74
N MET A 58 -4.59 9.48 10.76
CA MET A 58 -4.63 8.96 9.40
C MET A 58 -4.17 7.50 9.37
N VAL A 59 -3.07 7.18 10.03
CA VAL A 59 -2.54 5.82 10.13
C VAL A 59 -3.58 4.90 10.78
N GLN A 60 -4.22 5.34 11.86
CA GLN A 60 -5.28 4.57 12.52
C GLN A 60 -6.45 4.32 11.57
N TYR A 61 -6.89 5.34 10.87
CA TYR A 61 -7.98 5.21 9.89
C TYR A 61 -7.65 4.21 8.77
N ARG A 62 -6.44 4.27 8.23
CA ARG A 62 -6.00 3.31 7.20
C ARG A 62 -5.92 1.88 7.73
N LYS A 63 -5.52 1.69 8.99
CA LYS A 63 -5.57 0.38 9.66
C LYS A 63 -6.99 -0.15 9.77
N GLU A 64 -7.94 0.69 10.14
CA GLU A 64 -9.36 0.32 10.21
C GLU A 64 -9.91 -0.09 8.85
N GLU A 65 -9.39 0.47 7.77
CA GLU A 65 -9.70 0.06 6.40
C GLU A 65 -8.99 -1.25 5.98
N GLY A 66 -8.18 -1.85 6.85
CA GLY A 66 -7.50 -3.11 6.61
C GLY A 66 -6.08 -3.00 6.08
N CYS A 67 -5.54 -1.79 5.92
CA CYS A 67 -4.16 -1.61 5.48
C CYS A 67 -3.17 -2.05 6.57
N GLN A 68 -2.09 -2.72 6.16
CA GLN A 68 -1.05 -3.20 7.07
C GLN A 68 0.30 -2.55 6.81
N VAL A 69 0.53 -2.06 5.61
CA VAL A 69 1.75 -1.37 5.20
C VAL A 69 1.42 -0.07 4.48
N VAL A 70 2.39 0.82 4.44
CA VAL A 70 2.32 2.07 3.66
C VAL A 70 3.50 2.14 2.70
N GLU A 71 3.25 2.62 1.50
CA GLU A 71 4.23 2.85 0.44
C GLU A 71 3.69 3.92 -0.52
N MET A 72 4.40 4.23 -1.60
CA MET A 72 4.07 5.39 -2.42
C MET A 72 3.79 5.06 -3.90
N GLU A 73 3.83 3.81 -4.34
CA GLU A 73 3.80 3.45 -5.76
C GLU A 73 2.71 2.45 -6.17
N CYS A 74 2.26 1.59 -5.26
CA CYS A 74 1.50 0.39 -5.61
C CYS A 74 0.20 0.69 -6.38
N SER A 75 -0.66 1.56 -5.87
CA SER A 75 -1.94 1.82 -6.54
C SER A 75 -1.75 2.51 -7.89
N ALA A 76 -0.76 3.39 -8.03
CA ALA A 76 -0.46 4.07 -9.28
C ALA A 76 0.04 3.08 -10.36
N LEU A 77 0.98 2.21 -10.00
CA LEU A 77 1.52 1.20 -10.93
C LEU A 77 0.47 0.14 -11.28
N ALA A 78 -0.33 -0.30 -10.33
CA ALA A 78 -1.42 -1.24 -10.58
C ALA A 78 -2.46 -0.66 -11.54
N ALA A 79 -2.84 0.60 -11.36
CA ALA A 79 -3.77 1.29 -12.24
C ALA A 79 -3.20 1.43 -13.67
N CYS A 80 -1.95 1.84 -13.78
CA CYS A 80 -1.26 1.93 -15.06
C CYS A 80 -1.19 0.57 -15.77
N ALA A 81 -0.85 -0.48 -15.04
CA ALA A 81 -0.79 -1.86 -15.57
C ALA A 81 -2.14 -2.32 -16.11
N LYS A 82 -3.22 -2.07 -15.36
CA LYS A 82 -4.58 -2.39 -15.82
C LYS A 82 -4.95 -1.63 -17.09
N PHE A 83 -4.67 -0.34 -17.13
CA PHE A 83 -4.92 0.48 -18.31
C PHE A 83 -4.14 -0.03 -19.53
N ARG A 84 -2.90 -0.46 -19.35
CA ARG A 84 -2.03 -1.00 -20.39
C ARG A 84 -2.25 -2.49 -20.68
N LYS A 85 -3.13 -3.16 -19.92
CA LYS A 85 -3.45 -4.60 -20.04
C LYS A 85 -2.20 -5.47 -19.88
N VAL A 86 -1.37 -5.14 -18.90
CA VAL A 86 -0.20 -5.93 -18.53
C VAL A 86 -0.37 -6.51 -17.13
N THR A 87 0.22 -7.68 -16.90
CA THR A 87 0.27 -8.31 -15.58
C THR A 87 1.30 -7.61 -14.73
N TRP A 88 0.90 -7.22 -13.51
CA TRP A 88 1.78 -6.56 -12.57
C TRP A 88 1.41 -6.97 -11.13
N ALA A 89 2.43 -7.14 -10.31
CA ALA A 89 2.29 -7.34 -8.87
C ALA A 89 3.51 -6.77 -8.16
N MET A 90 3.41 -6.57 -6.85
CA MET A 90 4.44 -5.95 -6.04
C MET A 90 4.84 -6.83 -4.88
N LEU A 91 6.14 -6.94 -4.65
CA LEU A 91 6.73 -7.51 -3.46
C LEU A 91 7.44 -6.38 -2.69
N VAL A 92 7.11 -6.25 -1.40
CA VAL A 92 7.68 -5.21 -0.55
C VAL A 92 8.63 -5.83 0.46
N PHE A 93 9.85 -5.32 0.53
CA PHE A 93 10.85 -5.71 1.52
C PHE A 93 10.91 -4.68 2.64
N GLN A 94 11.01 -5.16 3.88
CA GLN A 94 11.11 -4.29 5.06
C GLN A 94 10.05 -3.16 5.04
N PRO A 95 8.77 -3.52 4.91
CA PRO A 95 7.73 -2.52 4.79
C PRO A 95 7.64 -1.68 6.06
N ILE A 96 7.24 -0.42 5.91
CA ILE A 96 6.82 0.38 7.06
C ILE A 96 5.47 -0.16 7.50
N LEU A 97 5.46 -0.93 8.59
CA LEU A 97 4.25 -1.45 9.21
C LEU A 97 3.50 -0.30 9.90
N LEU A 98 2.21 -0.20 9.65
CA LEU A 98 1.40 0.87 10.22
C LEU A 98 1.41 0.84 11.76
N GLN A 99 1.51 -0.33 12.36
CA GLN A 99 1.61 -0.43 13.82
C GLN A 99 2.92 0.19 14.35
N THR A 100 4.03 -0.05 13.68
CA THR A 100 5.33 0.54 14.05
C THR A 100 5.27 2.06 13.91
N LEU A 101 4.68 2.56 12.83
CA LEU A 101 4.55 3.99 12.59
C LEU A 101 3.75 4.70 13.69
N ILE A 102 2.65 4.09 14.17
CA ILE A 102 1.87 4.62 15.30
C ILE A 102 2.74 4.71 16.56
N ASN A 103 3.46 3.67 16.89
CA ASN A 103 4.29 3.62 18.09
C ASN A 103 5.38 4.68 18.06
N THR A 104 6.13 4.76 16.96
CA THR A 104 7.19 5.76 16.76
C THR A 104 6.65 7.20 16.87
N LYS A 105 5.53 7.49 16.22
CA LYS A 105 4.93 8.84 16.25
C LYS A 105 4.43 9.22 17.64
N LYS A 106 3.90 8.27 18.40
CA LYS A 106 3.50 8.50 19.80
C LYS A 106 4.68 8.77 20.71
N GLU A 107 5.76 8.03 20.56
CA GLU A 107 7.00 8.20 21.35
C GLU A 107 7.64 9.56 21.10
N ASN A 108 7.67 10.01 19.87
CA ASN A 108 8.25 11.30 19.48
C ASN A 108 7.36 12.50 19.81
N GLY A 109 6.14 12.28 20.31
CA GLY A 109 5.21 13.35 20.66
C GLY A 109 4.73 14.18 19.46
N GLU A 110 4.86 13.65 18.26
CA GLU A 110 4.45 14.32 17.04
C GLU A 110 2.93 14.41 16.94
N LYS A 111 2.42 15.55 17.42
CA LYS A 111 1.06 15.97 17.09
C LYS A 111 1.13 16.80 15.81
N GLN A 112 0.89 16.16 14.68
CA GLN A 112 0.60 16.96 13.48
C GLN A 112 -0.81 17.50 13.62
N VAL A 113 -0.89 18.81 13.77
CA VAL A 113 -2.16 19.53 13.71
C VAL A 113 -2.40 19.83 12.23
N TYR A 114 -3.49 19.30 11.69
CA TYR A 114 -3.97 19.72 10.38
C TYR A 114 -4.46 21.18 10.48
N PRO A 115 -4.10 22.03 9.51
CA PRO A 115 -4.76 23.31 9.40
C PRO A 115 -6.21 23.13 8.99
#